data_0722aba88a90d65c4ecef47daa647f25
#
_entry.id   0722aba88a90d65c4ecef47daa647f25
#
_cell.length_a   1.000
_cell.length_b   1.000
_cell.length_c   1.000
_cell.angle_alpha   90.00
_cell.angle_beta   90.00
_cell.angle_gamma   90.00
#
_symmetry.space_group_name_H-M   'P 1'
#
loop_
_entity.id
_entity.type
_entity.pdbx_description
1 polymer ?
#
loop_
_entity_poly.entity_id
_entity_poly.type
_entity_poly.pdbx_seq_one_letter_code
_entity_poly.pdbx_strand_id
1 'polypeptide(L)'
;MKKEKIILVIIALFMLITDCNVYAHPGRTDANGCHTCRTNCEKWGLRYGQYHCHNGGSSNSSTDNSSSSSNNNSSETIHIVSSDTTLSLVKIDGVSIEIDNIMNYTTTNTNPEIIVIANSERATVEITNDKNLVHGTNQVIIKVTAENSNTRQYKLNINVVNDDATIKSIKVSNKDIEVSDNMTFVTSDDKVKLEILTNDPSAKLLSNKTYNLELGINKITIDILAEDNKTKKQYVLNVTREKIISNNTDIIMYINNNKVTFDNYESKTIYLSPKIEELNIEYELVDKNAKINLDYDKKIQVGN
;
A
#
# COMPACT_ATOMS: atom_id res chain seq x y z
N MET A 1 21.89 -25.02 -18.33
CA MET A 1 22.56 -24.29 -19.42
C MET A 1 21.75 -23.18 -20.11
N LYS A 2 20.42 -23.23 -20.24
CA LYS A 2 19.65 -22.11 -20.86
C LYS A 2 19.43 -20.90 -19.94
N LYS A 3 19.28 -21.09 -18.63
CA LYS A 3 19.04 -19.99 -17.66
C LYS A 3 20.28 -19.13 -17.39
N GLU A 4 21.46 -19.73 -17.35
CA GLU A 4 22.71 -18.98 -17.13
C GLU A 4 23.09 -18.07 -18.31
N LYS A 5 22.77 -18.50 -19.55
CA LYS A 5 23.01 -17.67 -20.74
C LYS A 5 22.08 -16.45 -20.81
N ILE A 6 20.85 -16.58 -20.30
CA ILE A 6 19.89 -15.46 -20.25
C ILE A 6 20.32 -14.41 -19.22
N ILE A 7 20.82 -14.83 -18.06
CA ILE A 7 21.34 -13.93 -17.01
C ILE A 7 22.57 -13.17 -17.50
N LEU A 8 23.49 -13.83 -18.23
CA LEU A 8 24.65 -13.18 -18.82
C LEU A 8 24.29 -12.15 -19.90
N VAL A 9 23.25 -12.40 -20.69
CA VAL A 9 22.77 -11.45 -21.71
C VAL A 9 22.09 -10.26 -21.05
N ILE A 10 21.35 -10.43 -19.95
CA ILE A 10 20.73 -9.34 -19.20
C ILE A 10 21.78 -8.47 -18.50
N ILE A 11 22.83 -9.07 -17.93
CA ILE A 11 23.96 -8.33 -17.32
C ILE A 11 24.75 -7.57 -18.38
N ALA A 12 24.99 -8.15 -19.56
CA ALA A 12 25.65 -7.47 -20.66
C ALA A 12 24.81 -6.31 -21.24
N LEU A 13 23.47 -6.46 -21.27
CA LEU A 13 22.57 -5.39 -21.71
C LEU A 13 22.48 -4.25 -20.67
N PHE A 14 22.63 -4.57 -19.38
CA PHE A 14 22.66 -3.57 -18.30
C PHE A 14 23.97 -2.76 -18.27
N MET A 15 25.10 -3.36 -18.69
CA MET A 15 26.39 -2.65 -18.81
C MET A 15 26.49 -1.73 -20.03
N LEU A 16 25.57 -1.84 -20.99
CA LEU A 16 25.53 -0.94 -22.16
C LEU A 16 24.71 0.35 -21.93
N ILE A 17 24.12 0.52 -20.73
CA ILE A 17 23.29 1.70 -20.39
C ILE A 17 24.07 2.70 -19.50
N THR A 18 25.28 2.38 -19.06
CA THR A 18 26.12 3.29 -18.32
C THR A 18 27.13 3.92 -19.27
N ASP A 19 26.87 5.12 -19.71
CA ASP A 19 27.74 6.22 -20.08
C ASP A 19 27.10 7.09 -21.17
N CYS A 20 25.86 7.54 -20.93
CA CYS A 20 25.43 8.77 -21.57
C CYS A 20 25.78 9.94 -20.65
N ASN A 21 27.05 10.33 -20.63
CA ASN A 21 27.40 11.66 -20.16
C ASN A 21 26.80 12.68 -21.11
N VAL A 22 25.52 13.02 -20.89
CA VAL A 22 24.92 14.18 -21.53
C VAL A 22 25.58 15.40 -20.91
N TYR A 23 26.64 15.88 -21.54
CA TYR A 23 27.12 17.22 -21.28
C TYR A 23 26.02 18.16 -21.78
N ALA A 24 25.17 18.63 -20.88
CA ALA A 24 24.25 19.71 -21.20
C ALA A 24 25.13 20.94 -21.54
N HIS A 25 25.11 21.30 -22.80
CA HIS A 25 25.82 22.47 -23.30
C HIS A 25 25.28 23.72 -22.55
N PRO A 26 26.14 24.66 -22.11
CA PRO A 26 25.67 25.88 -21.53
C PRO A 26 24.67 26.56 -22.44
N GLY A 27 23.58 27.09 -21.87
CA GLY A 27 22.46 27.64 -22.56
C GLY A 27 22.84 28.67 -23.64
N ARG A 28 21.84 29.04 -24.48
CA ARG A 28 22.03 30.05 -25.54
C ARG A 28 22.74 31.27 -25.04
N THR A 29 23.90 31.62 -25.65
CA THR A 29 24.63 32.83 -25.40
C THR A 29 23.96 34.02 -26.10
N ASP A 30 24.10 35.20 -25.53
CA ASP A 30 23.74 36.47 -26.18
C ASP A 30 24.69 36.86 -27.33
N ALA A 31 24.50 38.00 -27.92
CA ALA A 31 25.32 38.51 -29.02
C ALA A 31 26.79 38.71 -28.67
N ASN A 32 27.13 38.75 -27.38
CA ASN A 32 28.51 38.89 -26.86
C ASN A 32 29.15 37.55 -26.47
N GLY A 33 28.46 36.44 -26.72
CA GLY A 33 28.92 35.10 -26.35
C GLY A 33 28.81 34.80 -24.85
N CYS A 34 27.97 35.55 -24.13
CA CYS A 34 27.78 35.47 -22.70
C CYS A 34 26.42 34.91 -22.34
N HIS A 35 26.27 34.24 -21.19
CA HIS A 35 25.00 33.79 -20.68
C HIS A 35 24.99 33.62 -19.15
N THR A 36 23.82 33.47 -18.59
CA THR A 36 23.66 33.21 -17.16
C THR A 36 23.74 31.70 -16.88
N CYS A 37 24.61 31.31 -15.98
CA CYS A 37 24.73 29.91 -15.58
C CYS A 37 23.46 29.43 -14.83
N ARG A 38 22.78 28.40 -15.36
CA ARG A 38 21.53 27.83 -14.78
C ARG A 38 21.59 26.32 -14.55
N THR A 39 22.69 25.65 -14.97
CA THR A 39 22.79 24.19 -14.86
C THR A 39 24.24 23.81 -14.58
N ASN A 40 24.49 22.97 -13.58
CA ASN A 40 25.80 22.45 -13.19
C ASN A 40 26.88 23.52 -12.98
N CYS A 41 26.52 24.68 -12.46
CA CYS A 41 27.37 25.85 -12.31
C CYS A 41 28.61 25.56 -11.46
N GLU A 42 28.48 24.79 -10.38
CA GLU A 42 29.55 24.40 -9.47
C GLU A 42 30.69 23.65 -10.17
N LYS A 43 30.32 22.82 -11.19
CA LYS A 43 31.31 22.07 -11.99
C LYS A 43 32.25 22.97 -12.78
N TRP A 44 31.84 24.21 -13.01
CA TRP A 44 32.56 25.25 -13.76
C TRP A 44 33.11 26.36 -12.86
N GLY A 45 33.00 26.17 -11.54
CA GLY A 45 33.46 27.19 -10.57
C GLY A 45 32.59 28.45 -10.56
N LEU A 46 31.34 28.34 -11.08
CA LEU A 46 30.38 29.44 -11.18
C LEU A 46 29.25 29.26 -10.16
N ARG A 47 28.67 30.37 -9.75
CA ARG A 47 27.45 30.34 -8.94
C ARG A 47 26.21 30.26 -9.84
N TYR A 48 25.15 29.59 -9.38
CA TYR A 48 23.86 29.59 -10.06
C TYR A 48 23.39 31.03 -10.26
N GLY A 49 22.99 31.38 -11.48
CA GLY A 49 22.61 32.76 -11.81
C GLY A 49 23.79 33.69 -12.19
N GLN A 50 25.02 33.24 -12.13
CA GLN A 50 26.19 34.04 -12.50
C GLN A 50 26.26 34.22 -14.02
N TYR A 51 26.31 35.50 -14.48
CA TYR A 51 26.51 35.85 -15.87
C TYR A 51 28.02 35.75 -16.21
N HIS A 52 28.37 35.02 -17.28
CA HIS A 52 29.73 34.79 -17.72
C HIS A 52 29.82 34.58 -19.23
N CYS A 53 31.03 34.75 -19.79
CA CYS A 53 31.30 34.67 -21.22
C CYS A 53 32.25 33.51 -21.54
N HIS A 54 31.97 32.78 -22.65
CA HIS A 54 32.76 31.62 -23.09
C HIS A 54 33.77 31.93 -24.18
N ASN A 55 33.60 33.02 -24.93
CA ASN A 55 34.58 33.44 -25.92
C ASN A 55 35.45 34.51 -25.30
N GLY A 56 36.70 34.15 -25.04
CA GLY A 56 37.72 35.14 -24.72
C GLY A 56 37.90 36.09 -25.88
N GLY A 57 37.07 37.12 -25.92
CA GLY A 57 37.35 38.30 -26.74
C GLY A 57 38.60 38.96 -26.21
N SER A 58 39.70 38.90 -26.95
CA SER A 58 40.91 39.71 -26.72
C SER A 58 40.49 41.18 -26.61
N SER A 59 40.53 41.69 -25.39
CA SER A 59 40.58 43.13 -25.21
C SER A 59 41.98 43.62 -25.64
N ASN A 60 42.08 44.10 -26.87
CA ASN A 60 43.20 44.92 -27.28
C ASN A 60 43.22 46.16 -26.39
N SER A 61 44.20 46.23 -25.55
CA SER A 61 44.58 47.44 -24.89
C SER A 61 45.24 48.35 -25.91
N SER A 62 44.52 49.38 -26.34
CA SER A 62 45.15 50.55 -27.00
C SER A 62 45.43 51.55 -25.91
N THR A 63 46.70 51.67 -25.64
CA THR A 63 47.33 52.81 -24.94
C THR A 63 47.12 54.05 -25.80
N ASP A 64 46.41 55.06 -25.31
CA ASP A 64 46.70 56.44 -25.65
C ASP A 64 46.55 57.33 -24.42
N ASN A 65 47.68 58.01 -24.25
CA ASN A 65 47.96 59.01 -23.28
C ASN A 65 47.17 60.31 -23.58
N SER A 66 46.48 60.89 -22.58
CA SER A 66 46.59 62.35 -22.32
C SER A 66 45.69 62.80 -21.16
N SER A 67 46.38 63.40 -20.18
CA SER A 67 46.03 64.54 -19.34
C SER A 67 44.72 64.53 -18.49
N SER A 68 45.01 64.40 -17.20
CA SER A 68 44.56 65.19 -16.05
C SER A 68 43.17 65.88 -16.18
N SER A 69 42.20 65.31 -15.40
CA SER A 69 41.31 66.14 -14.62
C SER A 69 40.76 65.30 -13.47
N SER A 70 41.05 65.73 -12.28
CA SER A 70 40.50 65.18 -11.03
C SER A 70 39.04 65.45 -10.98
N ASN A 71 38.23 64.39 -11.13
CA ASN A 71 36.88 64.39 -10.67
C ASN A 71 36.68 63.13 -9.80
N ASN A 72 36.46 63.39 -8.51
CA ASN A 72 35.90 62.42 -7.60
C ASN A 72 34.57 61.95 -8.10
N ASN A 73 34.53 60.89 -8.93
CA ASN A 73 33.32 60.14 -9.17
C ASN A 73 33.39 58.90 -8.24
N SER A 74 32.72 59.02 -7.09
CA SER A 74 32.22 57.86 -6.40
C SER A 74 31.38 57.08 -7.43
N SER A 75 31.87 55.92 -7.83
CA SER A 75 31.15 54.98 -8.67
C SER A 75 29.92 54.54 -7.85
N GLU A 76 28.83 55.29 -7.99
CA GLU A 76 27.51 54.81 -7.50
C GLU A 76 27.20 53.59 -8.36
N THR A 77 27.35 52.39 -7.77
CA THR A 77 26.81 51.15 -8.31
C THR A 77 25.30 51.32 -8.36
N ILE A 78 24.75 51.54 -9.58
CA ILE A 78 23.33 51.59 -9.78
C ILE A 78 22.76 50.20 -9.38
N HIS A 79 22.17 50.17 -8.20
CA HIS A 79 21.49 48.95 -7.75
C HIS A 79 20.14 48.85 -8.46
N ILE A 80 20.00 47.89 -9.37
CA ILE A 80 18.73 47.55 -10.01
C ILE A 80 17.93 46.68 -9.05
N VAL A 81 16.84 47.25 -8.52
CA VAL A 81 15.95 46.56 -7.59
C VAL A 81 15.24 45.36 -8.29
N SER A 82 15.38 44.17 -7.74
CA SER A 82 14.83 42.96 -8.32
C SER A 82 13.30 42.89 -8.18
N SER A 83 12.61 42.48 -9.26
CA SER A 83 11.17 42.18 -9.27
C SER A 83 10.87 40.67 -9.26
N ASP A 84 11.91 39.83 -9.08
CA ASP A 84 11.77 38.38 -9.17
C ASP A 84 11.06 37.81 -7.93
N THR A 85 9.88 37.25 -8.16
CA THR A 85 9.03 36.55 -7.16
C THR A 85 8.98 35.06 -7.39
N THR A 86 9.91 34.49 -8.17
CA THR A 86 9.94 33.05 -8.45
C THR A 86 10.66 32.27 -7.36
N LEU A 87 10.34 30.97 -7.27
CA LEU A 87 10.97 30.03 -6.35
C LEU A 87 12.07 29.23 -7.08
N SER A 88 13.15 28.93 -6.37
CA SER A 88 14.23 28.04 -6.85
C SER A 88 14.14 26.64 -6.25
N LEU A 89 13.53 26.51 -5.05
CA LEU A 89 13.41 25.23 -4.38
C LEU A 89 12.17 25.18 -3.49
N VAL A 90 11.46 24.06 -3.52
CA VAL A 90 10.46 23.67 -2.51
C VAL A 90 10.77 22.23 -2.10
N LYS A 91 10.98 22.01 -0.79
CA LYS A 91 11.11 20.67 -0.19
C LYS A 91 10.10 20.48 0.91
N ILE A 92 9.58 19.26 1.01
CA ILE A 92 8.68 18.84 2.08
C ILE A 92 9.21 17.54 2.65
N ASP A 93 9.49 17.50 3.95
CA ASP A 93 10.11 16.36 4.63
C ASP A 93 11.39 15.86 3.89
N GLY A 94 12.20 16.80 3.40
CA GLY A 94 13.44 16.52 2.65
C GLY A 94 13.22 16.14 1.16
N VAL A 95 11.98 15.94 0.69
CA VAL A 95 11.67 15.60 -0.70
C VAL A 95 11.46 16.88 -1.52
N SER A 96 12.24 17.06 -2.60
CA SER A 96 12.02 18.17 -3.55
C SER A 96 10.80 17.90 -4.40
N ILE A 97 9.96 18.92 -4.56
CA ILE A 97 8.77 18.87 -5.41
C ILE A 97 8.91 19.83 -6.60
N GLU A 98 8.19 19.54 -7.67
CA GLU A 98 8.10 20.41 -8.85
C GLU A 98 7.41 21.73 -8.50
N ILE A 99 7.96 22.85 -8.96
CA ILE A 99 7.46 24.19 -8.63
C ILE A 99 6.43 24.60 -9.67
N ASP A 100 5.20 24.81 -9.23
CA ASP A 100 4.10 25.39 -10.01
C ASP A 100 3.30 26.36 -9.12
N ASN A 101 2.37 27.10 -9.70
CA ASN A 101 1.45 27.97 -8.94
C ASN A 101 0.59 27.21 -7.95
N ILE A 102 0.27 25.96 -8.27
CA ILE A 102 -0.45 25.02 -7.41
C ILE A 102 0.37 23.73 -7.34
N MET A 103 0.92 23.45 -6.18
CA MET A 103 1.69 22.26 -5.89
C MET A 103 0.85 21.30 -5.05
N ASN A 104 1.09 19.99 -5.19
CA ASN A 104 0.40 18.96 -4.41
C ASN A 104 1.41 18.02 -3.78
N TYR A 105 1.21 17.64 -2.54
CA TYR A 105 2.02 16.69 -1.80
C TYR A 105 1.16 15.83 -0.90
N THR A 106 1.54 14.57 -0.70
CA THR A 106 0.85 13.65 0.21
C THR A 106 1.83 13.14 1.27
N THR A 107 1.44 13.23 2.53
CA THR A 107 2.24 12.81 3.68
C THR A 107 1.34 12.21 4.77
N THR A 108 1.95 11.45 5.68
CA THR A 108 1.31 11.03 6.94
C THR A 108 1.65 11.97 8.10
N ASN A 109 2.55 12.95 7.86
CA ASN A 109 3.02 13.89 8.87
C ASN A 109 2.10 15.10 8.97
N THR A 110 1.55 15.37 10.14
CA THR A 110 0.70 16.54 10.42
C THR A 110 1.47 17.84 10.62
N ASN A 111 2.79 17.78 10.76
CA ASN A 111 3.68 18.92 10.91
C ASN A 111 4.92 18.77 10.03
N PRO A 112 4.75 18.70 8.69
CA PRO A 112 5.86 18.49 7.78
C PRO A 112 6.84 19.64 7.82
N GLU A 113 8.13 19.34 7.65
CA GLU A 113 9.14 20.37 7.44
C GLU A 113 9.02 20.91 6.01
N ILE A 114 8.74 22.20 5.87
CA ILE A 114 8.61 22.86 4.57
C ILE A 114 9.75 23.86 4.39
N ILE A 115 10.63 23.59 3.41
CA ILE A 115 11.75 24.45 3.04
C ILE A 115 11.42 25.07 1.69
N VAL A 116 11.43 26.41 1.64
CA VAL A 116 11.18 27.18 0.43
C VAL A 116 12.30 28.18 0.23
N ILE A 117 12.89 28.22 -0.95
CA ILE A 117 13.94 29.16 -1.33
C ILE A 117 13.45 29.95 -2.55
N ALA A 118 13.49 31.28 -2.44
CA ALA A 118 13.23 32.16 -3.57
C ALA A 118 14.41 32.15 -4.55
N ASN A 119 14.16 32.44 -5.81
CA ASN A 119 15.20 32.55 -6.83
C ASN A 119 16.08 33.80 -6.63
N SER A 120 15.51 34.90 -6.17
CA SER A 120 16.25 36.10 -5.80
C SER A 120 16.66 36.05 -4.32
N GLU A 121 17.97 36.23 -4.02
CA GLU A 121 18.50 36.27 -2.65
C GLU A 121 17.92 37.43 -1.81
N ARG A 122 17.37 38.46 -2.48
CA ARG A 122 16.76 39.64 -1.84
C ARG A 122 15.23 39.55 -1.71
N ALA A 123 14.63 38.49 -2.23
CA ALA A 123 13.22 38.22 -1.99
C ALA A 123 13.02 37.60 -0.62
N THR A 124 11.90 37.92 0.00
CA THR A 124 11.47 37.30 1.26
C THR A 124 10.37 36.28 0.99
N VAL A 125 10.37 35.18 1.77
CA VAL A 125 9.39 34.13 1.71
C VAL A 125 8.63 34.07 3.04
N GLU A 126 7.31 34.08 2.96
CA GLU A 126 6.41 33.89 4.08
C GLU A 126 5.57 32.63 3.82
N ILE A 127 5.51 31.71 4.78
CA ILE A 127 4.70 30.49 4.70
C ILE A 127 3.62 30.57 5.76
N THR A 128 2.40 30.31 5.40
CA THR A 128 1.24 30.35 6.32
C THR A 128 0.42 29.06 6.22
N ASN A 129 -0.23 28.67 7.32
CA ASN A 129 -1.03 27.44 7.46
C ASN A 129 -0.19 26.15 7.30
N ASP A 130 1.08 26.17 7.66
CA ASP A 130 2.04 25.07 7.49
C ASP A 130 2.17 24.16 8.72
N LYS A 131 1.46 24.46 9.80
CA LYS A 131 1.50 23.74 11.08
C LYS A 131 0.14 23.16 11.47
N ASN A 132 0.18 22.07 12.24
CA ASN A 132 -1.01 21.39 12.77
C ASN A 132 -2.01 21.02 11.66
N LEU A 133 -1.48 20.45 10.58
CA LEU A 133 -2.30 20.00 9.47
C LEU A 133 -3.25 18.89 9.95
N VAL A 134 -4.46 18.90 9.40
CA VAL A 134 -5.49 17.89 9.73
C VAL A 134 -5.56 16.84 8.62
N HIS A 135 -6.11 15.67 8.92
CA HIS A 135 -6.39 14.63 7.93
C HIS A 135 -7.20 15.20 6.75
N GLY A 136 -6.80 14.80 5.54
CA GLY A 136 -7.32 15.33 4.29
C GLY A 136 -6.51 16.48 3.74
N THR A 137 -7.11 17.26 2.84
CA THR A 137 -6.40 18.32 2.10
C THR A 137 -6.31 19.61 2.91
N ASN A 138 -5.07 20.05 3.13
CA ASN A 138 -4.73 21.32 3.78
C ASN A 138 -4.11 22.25 2.74
N GLN A 139 -4.48 23.54 2.76
CA GLN A 139 -3.91 24.53 1.87
C GLN A 139 -2.90 25.41 2.60
N VAL A 140 -1.62 25.26 2.24
CA VAL A 140 -0.50 26.10 2.67
C VAL A 140 -0.30 27.19 1.63
N ILE A 141 -0.09 28.42 2.08
CA ILE A 141 0.20 29.56 1.20
C ILE A 141 1.66 29.96 1.36
N ILE A 142 2.36 30.04 0.24
CA ILE A 142 3.72 30.53 0.14
C ILE A 142 3.67 31.88 -0.58
N LYS A 143 4.00 32.95 0.13
CA LYS A 143 4.05 34.30 -0.42
C LYS A 143 5.50 34.73 -0.58
N VAL A 144 5.85 35.08 -1.79
CA VAL A 144 7.16 35.63 -2.15
C VAL A 144 7.02 37.14 -2.38
N THR A 145 7.85 37.93 -1.69
CA THR A 145 7.92 39.38 -1.88
C THR A 145 9.29 39.74 -2.41
N ALA A 146 9.33 40.26 -3.62
CA ALA A 146 10.56 40.72 -4.27
C ALA A 146 11.07 42.02 -3.62
N GLU A 147 12.31 42.38 -3.90
CA GLU A 147 12.99 43.62 -3.39
C GLU A 147 12.20 44.90 -3.76
N ASN A 148 11.56 44.93 -4.95
CA ASN A 148 10.74 46.05 -5.39
C ASN A 148 9.31 46.03 -4.80
N SER A 149 9.04 45.19 -3.82
CA SER A 149 7.74 44.98 -3.16
C SER A 149 6.67 44.27 -4.02
N ASN A 150 6.98 43.79 -5.22
CA ASN A 150 6.09 42.92 -5.94
C ASN A 150 5.89 41.60 -5.19
N THR A 151 4.67 41.11 -5.18
CA THR A 151 4.33 39.86 -4.49
C THR A 151 3.76 38.82 -5.42
N ARG A 152 4.03 37.54 -5.13
CA ARG A 152 3.38 36.38 -5.75
C ARG A 152 3.01 35.37 -4.68
N GLN A 153 1.86 34.74 -4.85
CA GLN A 153 1.42 33.66 -3.99
C GLN A 153 1.43 32.34 -4.75
N TYR A 154 1.95 31.31 -4.11
CA TYR A 154 1.86 29.92 -4.54
C TYR A 154 0.97 29.16 -3.56
N LYS A 155 0.21 28.21 -4.05
CA LYS A 155 -0.64 27.32 -3.24
C LYS A 155 0.02 25.96 -3.16
N LEU A 156 0.20 25.45 -1.97
CA LEU A 156 0.67 24.09 -1.73
C LEU A 156 -0.46 23.32 -1.02
N ASN A 157 -1.06 22.38 -1.71
CA ASN A 157 -2.07 21.48 -1.17
C ASN A 157 -1.35 20.27 -0.57
N ILE A 158 -1.38 20.12 0.74
CA ILE A 158 -0.85 18.97 1.45
C ILE A 158 -2.01 18.07 1.86
N ASN A 159 -2.07 16.88 1.27
CA ASN A 159 -3.02 15.85 1.66
C ASN A 159 -2.41 14.97 2.76
N VAL A 160 -2.91 15.13 3.99
CA VAL A 160 -2.51 14.29 5.11
C VAL A 160 -3.36 13.03 5.11
N VAL A 161 -2.72 11.88 4.94
CA VAL A 161 -3.34 10.55 4.93
C VAL A 161 -2.93 9.75 6.17
N ASN A 162 -3.71 8.73 6.48
CA ASN A 162 -3.45 7.85 7.63
C ASN A 162 -2.60 6.65 7.20
N ASP A 163 -1.66 6.22 8.04
CA ASP A 163 -0.85 5.01 7.88
C ASP A 163 -1.32 3.84 8.77
N ASP A 164 -2.50 3.97 9.40
CA ASP A 164 -3.06 2.91 10.24
C ASP A 164 -3.68 1.79 9.38
N ALA A 165 -3.03 0.63 9.38
CA ALA A 165 -3.49 -0.62 8.77
C ALA A 165 -4.02 -1.62 9.81
N THR A 166 -4.49 -1.16 10.98
CA THR A 166 -4.91 -2.07 12.05
C THR A 166 -6.39 -2.43 11.98
N ILE A 167 -6.70 -3.64 12.47
CA ILE A 167 -8.07 -4.14 12.61
C ILE A 167 -8.64 -3.64 13.93
N LYS A 168 -9.84 -3.03 13.88
CA LYS A 168 -10.63 -2.63 15.04
C LYS A 168 -11.43 -3.80 15.62
N SER A 169 -12.08 -4.56 14.73
CA SER A 169 -12.85 -5.73 15.12
C SER A 169 -12.94 -6.73 13.97
N ILE A 170 -13.10 -8.00 14.31
CA ILE A 170 -13.28 -9.09 13.36
C ILE A 170 -14.37 -10.02 13.83
N LYS A 171 -15.24 -10.44 12.90
CA LYS A 171 -16.19 -11.54 13.10
C LYS A 171 -15.87 -12.66 12.12
N VAL A 172 -15.94 -13.87 12.62
CA VAL A 172 -15.83 -15.11 11.83
C VAL A 172 -17.16 -15.82 11.89
N SER A 173 -17.87 -15.96 10.76
CA SER A 173 -19.22 -16.53 10.68
C SER A 173 -20.16 -15.94 11.75
N ASN A 174 -20.22 -14.59 11.82
CA ASN A 174 -21.01 -13.79 12.76
C ASN A 174 -20.63 -13.88 14.25
N LYS A 175 -19.52 -14.56 14.59
CA LYS A 175 -19.00 -14.64 15.96
C LYS A 175 -17.83 -13.67 16.10
N ASP A 176 -17.88 -12.79 17.10
CA ASP A 176 -16.77 -11.91 17.44
C ASP A 176 -15.58 -12.72 17.97
N ILE A 177 -14.38 -12.38 17.54
CA ILE A 177 -13.13 -12.92 18.07
C ILE A 177 -12.19 -11.78 18.47
N GLU A 178 -11.31 -12.06 19.43
CA GLU A 178 -10.31 -11.09 19.86
C GLU A 178 -9.28 -10.82 18.75
N VAL A 179 -8.99 -9.55 18.50
CA VAL A 179 -8.02 -9.13 17.49
C VAL A 179 -6.59 -9.31 18.03
N SER A 180 -5.81 -10.13 17.36
CA SER A 180 -4.38 -10.30 17.60
C SER A 180 -3.67 -10.64 16.28
N ASP A 181 -2.35 -10.57 16.26
CA ASP A 181 -1.59 -10.89 15.04
C ASP A 181 -1.75 -12.37 14.64
N ASN A 182 -2.05 -13.24 15.61
CA ASN A 182 -2.34 -14.67 15.42
C ASN A 182 -3.64 -15.04 16.11
N MET A 183 -4.71 -15.16 15.36
CA MET A 183 -6.05 -15.48 15.85
C MET A 183 -6.37 -16.97 15.64
N THR A 184 -7.29 -17.50 16.43
CA THR A 184 -7.78 -18.87 16.30
C THR A 184 -9.31 -18.90 16.29
N PHE A 185 -9.87 -19.84 15.54
CA PHE A 185 -11.31 -20.08 15.49
C PHE A 185 -11.56 -21.57 15.26
N VAL A 186 -12.62 -22.11 15.88
CA VAL A 186 -13.01 -23.50 15.70
C VAL A 186 -14.45 -23.57 15.19
N THR A 187 -14.67 -24.39 14.17
CA THR A 187 -16.00 -24.62 13.58
C THR A 187 -16.09 -26.00 12.97
N SER A 188 -17.33 -26.49 12.80
CA SER A 188 -17.63 -27.67 11.99
C SER A 188 -18.06 -27.32 10.56
N ASP A 189 -18.29 -26.03 10.27
CA ASP A 189 -18.70 -25.57 8.96
C ASP A 189 -17.61 -25.80 7.91
N ASP A 190 -18.00 -26.03 6.67
CA ASP A 190 -17.09 -26.19 5.54
C ASP A 190 -16.63 -24.85 4.93
N LYS A 191 -17.16 -23.74 5.44
CA LYS A 191 -16.88 -22.39 4.97
C LYS A 191 -16.96 -21.39 6.12
N VAL A 192 -16.11 -20.37 6.08
CA VAL A 192 -16.20 -19.21 6.97
C VAL A 192 -16.28 -17.90 6.18
N LYS A 193 -17.02 -16.96 6.74
CA LYS A 193 -17.11 -15.57 6.26
C LYS A 193 -16.46 -14.64 7.28
N LEU A 194 -15.60 -13.75 6.82
CA LEU A 194 -14.95 -12.72 7.64
C LEU A 194 -15.67 -11.39 7.45
N GLU A 195 -15.97 -10.73 8.57
CA GLU A 195 -16.40 -9.33 8.61
C GLU A 195 -15.38 -8.56 9.43
N ILE A 196 -14.67 -7.66 8.76
CA ILE A 196 -13.52 -6.94 9.32
C ILE A 196 -13.82 -5.46 9.26
N LEU A 197 -13.67 -4.80 10.41
CA LEU A 197 -13.69 -3.36 10.56
C LEU A 197 -12.29 -2.89 10.93
N THR A 198 -11.76 -1.95 10.19
CA THR A 198 -10.45 -1.32 10.44
C THR A 198 -10.57 -0.13 11.40
N ASN A 199 -9.49 0.25 12.08
CA ASN A 199 -9.47 1.46 12.90
C ASN A 199 -9.57 2.71 12.03
N ASP A 200 -8.83 2.74 10.92
CA ASP A 200 -9.02 3.75 9.88
C ASP A 200 -10.06 3.25 8.84
N PRO A 201 -11.19 3.98 8.67
CA PRO A 201 -12.21 3.62 7.67
C PRO A 201 -11.71 3.65 6.22
N SER A 202 -10.63 4.40 5.94
CA SER A 202 -10.01 4.52 4.62
C SER A 202 -9.06 3.35 4.30
N ALA A 203 -8.68 2.55 5.30
CA ALA A 203 -7.87 1.36 5.11
C ALA A 203 -8.63 0.28 4.33
N LYS A 204 -7.92 -0.48 3.51
CA LYS A 204 -8.50 -1.45 2.57
C LYS A 204 -8.13 -2.88 2.96
N LEU A 205 -9.13 -3.76 3.03
CA LEU A 205 -8.91 -5.19 3.09
C LEU A 205 -8.51 -5.70 1.70
N LEU A 206 -7.32 -6.31 1.60
CA LEU A 206 -6.80 -6.88 0.35
C LEU A 206 -7.17 -8.36 0.20
N SER A 207 -7.47 -9.05 1.31
CA SER A 207 -7.77 -10.48 1.34
C SER A 207 -9.24 -10.77 1.04
N ASN A 208 -9.54 -12.02 0.73
CA ASN A 208 -10.91 -12.48 0.53
C ASN A 208 -11.72 -12.39 1.84
N LYS A 209 -13.03 -12.27 1.70
CA LYS A 209 -13.96 -12.29 2.84
C LYS A 209 -14.55 -13.67 3.13
N THR A 210 -14.35 -14.64 2.26
CA THR A 210 -14.94 -16.00 2.39
C THR A 210 -13.90 -17.04 2.02
N TYR A 211 -13.83 -18.11 2.82
CA TYR A 211 -12.88 -19.20 2.65
C TYR A 211 -13.58 -20.55 2.82
N ASN A 212 -13.31 -21.48 1.91
CA ASN A 212 -13.68 -22.89 2.09
C ASN A 212 -12.64 -23.54 3.00
N LEU A 213 -13.07 -24.47 3.84
CA LEU A 213 -12.24 -25.11 4.84
C LEU A 213 -12.06 -26.61 4.55
N GLU A 214 -10.84 -27.07 4.65
CA GLU A 214 -10.50 -28.49 4.76
C GLU A 214 -10.65 -28.97 6.21
N LEU A 215 -10.84 -30.27 6.45
CA LEU A 215 -10.81 -30.81 7.83
C LEU A 215 -9.42 -30.59 8.47
N GLY A 216 -9.40 -30.16 9.73
CA GLY A 216 -8.18 -29.78 10.44
C GLY A 216 -7.90 -28.30 10.38
N ILE A 217 -6.63 -27.91 10.45
CA ILE A 217 -6.19 -26.53 10.58
C ILE A 217 -6.06 -25.85 9.19
N ASN A 218 -6.78 -24.75 9.00
CA ASN A 218 -6.72 -23.90 7.83
C ASN A 218 -6.10 -22.57 8.21
N LYS A 219 -4.99 -22.19 7.58
CA LYS A 219 -4.32 -20.91 7.80
C LYS A 219 -4.84 -19.88 6.81
N ILE A 220 -5.47 -18.84 7.31
CA ILE A 220 -5.99 -17.71 6.54
C ILE A 220 -5.12 -16.50 6.84
N THR A 221 -4.62 -15.85 5.80
CA THR A 221 -3.87 -14.59 5.88
C THR A 221 -4.78 -13.43 5.56
N ILE A 222 -4.76 -12.40 6.42
CA ILE A 222 -5.56 -11.20 6.29
C ILE A 222 -4.62 -10.03 6.11
N ASP A 223 -4.65 -9.39 4.94
CA ASP A 223 -3.80 -8.27 4.58
C ASP A 223 -4.61 -6.98 4.53
N ILE A 224 -4.18 -5.99 5.28
CA ILE A 224 -4.75 -4.64 5.33
C ILE A 224 -3.75 -3.66 4.73
N LEU A 225 -4.23 -2.75 3.88
CA LEU A 225 -3.48 -1.64 3.31
C LEU A 225 -4.03 -0.34 3.87
N ALA A 226 -3.19 0.49 4.47
CA ALA A 226 -3.57 1.81 4.95
C ALA A 226 -3.93 2.79 3.83
N GLU A 227 -4.50 3.93 4.19
CA GLU A 227 -4.88 5.00 3.26
C GLU A 227 -3.69 5.55 2.46
N ASP A 228 -2.50 5.57 3.05
CA ASP A 228 -1.25 6.03 2.41
C ASP A 228 -0.83 5.18 1.21
N ASN A 229 -1.50 4.05 0.97
CA ASN A 229 -1.23 3.04 -0.06
C ASN A 229 0.20 2.45 -0.01
N LYS A 230 0.89 2.55 1.10
CA LYS A 230 2.25 2.05 1.35
C LYS A 230 2.28 1.12 2.54
N THR A 231 1.72 1.55 3.66
CA THR A 231 1.73 0.81 4.92
C THR A 231 0.78 -0.37 4.86
N LYS A 232 1.31 -1.57 5.15
CA LYS A 232 0.56 -2.83 5.16
C LYS A 232 0.73 -3.52 6.49
N LYS A 233 -0.35 -4.12 6.97
CA LYS A 233 -0.31 -5.04 8.11
C LYS A 233 -0.96 -6.36 7.75
N GLN A 234 -0.33 -7.47 8.19
CA GLN A 234 -0.79 -8.82 7.97
C GLN A 234 -1.16 -9.46 9.31
N TYR A 235 -2.28 -10.16 9.33
CA TYR A 235 -2.76 -10.97 10.44
C TYR A 235 -2.93 -12.41 9.98
N VAL A 236 -2.83 -13.35 10.91
CA VAL A 236 -3.04 -14.78 10.65
C VAL A 236 -4.25 -15.25 11.46
N LEU A 237 -5.20 -15.90 10.79
CA LEU A 237 -6.32 -16.58 11.41
C LEU A 237 -6.19 -18.09 11.14
N ASN A 238 -5.98 -18.87 12.18
CA ASN A 238 -5.97 -20.33 12.14
C ASN A 238 -7.39 -20.84 12.44
N VAL A 239 -8.07 -21.36 11.42
CA VAL A 239 -9.40 -21.94 11.56
C VAL A 239 -9.27 -23.46 11.64
N THR A 240 -9.66 -24.06 12.75
CA THR A 240 -9.75 -25.52 12.88
C THR A 240 -11.17 -25.96 12.50
N ARG A 241 -11.26 -26.69 11.39
CA ARG A 241 -12.52 -27.37 11.04
C ARG A 241 -12.56 -28.75 11.66
N GLU A 242 -13.49 -28.93 12.58
CA GLU A 242 -13.71 -30.22 13.23
C GLU A 242 -14.70 -31.06 12.42
N LYS A 243 -14.48 -32.37 12.45
CA LYS A 243 -15.46 -33.32 11.91
C LYS A 243 -16.68 -33.35 12.83
N ILE A 244 -17.87 -33.18 12.27
CA ILE A 244 -19.10 -33.43 13.01
C ILE A 244 -19.12 -34.93 13.34
N ILE A 245 -19.04 -35.24 14.62
CA ILE A 245 -19.21 -36.59 15.11
C ILE A 245 -20.68 -36.65 15.60
N SER A 246 -21.51 -37.38 14.89
CA SER A 246 -22.83 -37.72 15.36
C SER A 246 -22.72 -38.91 16.30
N ASN A 247 -23.46 -38.88 17.38
CA ASN A 247 -23.66 -40.02 18.27
C ASN A 247 -25.08 -40.61 18.10
N ASN A 248 -25.70 -40.28 16.97
CA ASN A 248 -27.02 -40.87 16.64
C ASN A 248 -26.85 -42.34 16.29
N THR A 249 -27.47 -43.18 17.06
CA THR A 249 -27.51 -44.65 16.91
C THR A 249 -28.84 -45.14 16.34
N ASP A 250 -29.72 -44.23 15.87
CA ASP A 250 -31.01 -44.60 15.31
C ASP A 250 -30.80 -45.38 14.01
N ILE A 251 -31.63 -46.39 13.88
CA ILE A 251 -31.66 -47.35 12.78
C ILE A 251 -33.08 -47.52 12.24
N ILE A 252 -33.19 -47.55 10.92
CA ILE A 252 -34.39 -48.02 10.25
C ILE A 252 -34.14 -49.45 9.80
N MET A 253 -34.92 -50.39 10.29
CA MET A 253 -34.75 -51.80 9.96
C MET A 253 -35.98 -52.35 9.26
N TYR A 254 -35.73 -53.23 8.31
CA TYR A 254 -36.75 -54.01 7.62
C TYR A 254 -36.45 -55.49 7.80
N ILE A 255 -37.44 -56.24 8.19
CA ILE A 255 -37.38 -57.70 8.30
C ILE A 255 -38.36 -58.28 7.33
N ASN A 256 -37.86 -59.03 6.34
CA ASN A 256 -38.66 -59.57 5.23
C ASN A 256 -39.58 -58.48 4.63
N ASN A 257 -39.02 -57.31 4.30
CA ASN A 257 -39.67 -56.14 3.76
C ASN A 257 -40.65 -55.41 4.70
N ASN A 258 -40.81 -55.85 5.97
CA ASN A 258 -41.65 -55.17 6.94
C ASN A 258 -40.82 -54.23 7.78
N LYS A 259 -41.18 -52.95 7.81
CA LYS A 259 -40.51 -51.97 8.63
C LYS A 259 -40.69 -52.28 10.10
N VAL A 260 -39.58 -52.30 10.84
CA VAL A 260 -39.56 -52.51 12.30
C VAL A 260 -39.12 -51.23 12.96
N THR A 261 -39.86 -50.74 13.92
CA THR A 261 -39.51 -49.62 14.80
C THR A 261 -39.09 -50.15 16.16
N PHE A 262 -37.98 -49.64 16.67
CA PHE A 262 -37.47 -49.94 18.01
C PHE A 262 -37.74 -48.74 18.91
N ASP A 263 -38.36 -49.00 20.08
CA ASP A 263 -38.56 -48.01 21.11
C ASP A 263 -37.54 -48.29 22.24
N ASN A 264 -36.55 -47.40 22.41
CA ASN A 264 -35.65 -47.37 23.54
C ASN A 264 -34.88 -48.67 23.90
N TYR A 265 -34.18 -49.28 22.94
CA TYR A 265 -33.28 -50.45 23.20
C TYR A 265 -33.97 -51.73 23.77
N GLU A 266 -35.27 -51.83 23.63
CA GLU A 266 -36.02 -52.99 24.11
C GLU A 266 -36.02 -54.12 23.09
N SER A 267 -36.14 -55.37 23.59
CA SER A 267 -36.37 -56.54 22.74
C SER A 267 -37.76 -56.50 22.13
N LYS A 268 -37.85 -56.74 20.83
CA LYS A 268 -39.12 -56.74 20.10
C LYS A 268 -39.39 -58.10 19.51
N THR A 269 -40.58 -58.66 19.80
CA THR A 269 -41.06 -59.88 19.18
C THR A 269 -41.74 -59.59 17.87
N ILE A 270 -41.34 -60.22 16.78
CA ILE A 270 -41.91 -60.07 15.46
C ILE A 270 -42.45 -61.40 15.00
N TYR A 271 -43.78 -61.41 14.62
CA TYR A 271 -44.39 -62.56 14.10
C TYR A 271 -44.24 -62.61 12.59
N LEU A 272 -43.70 -63.71 12.09
CA LEU A 272 -43.47 -63.93 10.68
C LEU A 272 -44.56 -64.98 10.17
N SER A 273 -44.87 -64.96 8.87
CA SER A 273 -45.64 -65.95 8.25
C SER A 273 -44.96 -67.31 8.32
N PRO A 274 -45.73 -68.42 8.63
CA PRO A 274 -45.13 -69.76 8.69
C PRO A 274 -44.55 -70.26 7.36
N LYS A 275 -44.73 -69.50 6.28
CA LYS A 275 -44.18 -69.82 4.94
C LYS A 275 -42.78 -69.25 4.71
N ILE A 276 -42.26 -68.44 5.69
CA ILE A 276 -40.96 -67.83 5.60
C ILE A 276 -39.92 -68.78 6.17
N GLU A 277 -39.01 -69.25 5.32
CA GLU A 277 -37.94 -70.19 5.68
C GLU A 277 -36.62 -69.47 5.97
N GLU A 278 -36.46 -68.26 5.43
CA GLU A 278 -35.23 -67.43 5.64
C GLU A 278 -35.60 -66.04 6.11
N LEU A 279 -34.74 -65.56 7.01
CA LEU A 279 -34.79 -64.20 7.55
C LEU A 279 -33.96 -63.28 6.62
N ASN A 280 -34.62 -62.25 6.07
CA ASN A 280 -33.92 -61.15 5.36
C ASN A 280 -33.97 -59.89 6.22
N ILE A 281 -32.83 -59.38 6.61
CA ILE A 281 -32.71 -58.14 7.39
C ILE A 281 -32.01 -57.10 6.52
N GLU A 282 -32.73 -56.01 6.27
CA GLU A 282 -32.21 -54.82 5.65
C GLU A 282 -32.26 -53.65 6.66
N TYR A 283 -31.27 -52.77 6.58
CA TYR A 283 -31.23 -51.63 7.48
C TYR A 283 -30.67 -50.39 6.80
N GLU A 284 -31.06 -49.23 7.31
CA GLU A 284 -30.56 -47.94 6.98
C GLU A 284 -30.12 -47.24 8.27
N LEU A 285 -28.88 -46.79 8.34
CA LEU A 285 -28.38 -46.02 9.46
C LEU A 285 -28.69 -44.54 9.26
N VAL A 286 -29.31 -43.91 10.26
CA VAL A 286 -29.61 -42.47 10.23
C VAL A 286 -28.30 -41.66 10.21
N ASP A 287 -27.31 -42.09 11.00
CA ASP A 287 -25.95 -41.59 10.87
C ASP A 287 -25.14 -42.49 9.92
N LYS A 288 -24.72 -41.93 8.77
CA LYS A 288 -23.93 -42.66 7.75
C LYS A 288 -22.56 -43.09 8.25
N ASN A 289 -22.04 -42.49 9.35
CA ASN A 289 -20.79 -42.88 9.97
C ASN A 289 -20.92 -43.91 11.08
N ALA A 290 -22.16 -44.21 11.51
CA ALA A 290 -22.40 -45.26 12.47
C ALA A 290 -22.08 -46.63 11.87
N LYS A 291 -21.74 -47.58 12.71
CA LYS A 291 -21.51 -48.96 12.31
C LYS A 291 -22.46 -49.83 13.07
N ILE A 292 -23.03 -50.80 12.36
CA ILE A 292 -23.88 -51.83 12.94
C ILE A 292 -23.15 -53.16 12.87
N ASN A 293 -23.30 -53.96 13.88
CA ASN A 293 -22.95 -55.36 13.87
C ASN A 293 -24.26 -56.15 14.03
N LEU A 294 -24.60 -56.99 13.06
CA LEU A 294 -25.78 -57.84 13.08
C LEU A 294 -25.31 -59.27 13.33
N ASP A 295 -25.87 -59.88 14.38
CA ASP A 295 -25.65 -61.27 14.70
C ASP A 295 -27.05 -61.98 14.70
N TYR A 296 -27.29 -62.86 13.73
CA TYR A 296 -28.55 -63.56 13.57
C TYR A 296 -28.41 -64.83 12.73
N ASP A 297 -29.24 -65.82 13.04
CA ASP A 297 -29.37 -67.00 12.22
C ASP A 297 -30.28 -66.72 11.04
N LYS A 298 -29.77 -66.95 9.82
CA LYS A 298 -30.53 -66.70 8.60
C LYS A 298 -31.71 -67.69 8.39
N LYS A 299 -31.54 -68.96 8.86
CA LYS A 299 -32.56 -69.97 8.77
C LYS A 299 -33.47 -69.90 9.99
N ILE A 300 -34.76 -69.90 9.73
CA ILE A 300 -35.78 -69.87 10.76
C ILE A 300 -36.20 -71.32 11.06
N GLN A 301 -36.17 -71.70 12.32
CA GLN A 301 -36.81 -72.94 12.77
C GLN A 301 -38.22 -72.62 13.26
N VAL A 302 -39.21 -73.29 12.71
CA VAL A 302 -40.57 -73.21 13.22
C VAL A 302 -40.61 -73.94 14.53
N GLY A 303 -40.89 -73.23 15.61
CA GLY A 303 -41.06 -73.84 16.93
C GLY A 303 -42.35 -74.60 16.97
N ASN A 304 -42.32 -75.79 17.59
CA ASN A 304 -43.53 -76.58 17.93
C ASN A 304 -44.34 -75.91 19.04
#